data_1ec2f1dc34087eca9d456bbd4e49cc4c
#
_entry.id   1ec2f1dc34087eca9d456bbd4e49cc4c
#
_cell.length_a   1.000
_cell.length_b   1.000
_cell.length_c   1.000
_cell.angle_alpha   90.00
_cell.angle_beta   90.00
_cell.angle_gamma   90.00
#
_symmetry.space_group_name_H-M   'P 1'
#
loop_
_entity.id
_entity.type
_entity.pdbx_description
1 polymer ?
#
loop_
_entity_poly.entity_id
_entity_poly.type
_entity_poly.pdbx_seq_one_letter_code
_entity_poly.pdbx_strand_id
1 'polypeptide(L)'
;YCGYAEMGEGDEIVGIAGHLDIVPVGGDWTYDPFKLTREGDHVYGRGTTDDKGPILEALYAMKLLRDHGVKLNKRVRLIMGCNEETGSRCMAHYNQVAEELSCGFTPDANFPCIHGEKGQLGMMAYSKNTRILSMNGGFVSNAMCDTCTTVIPAEDDLKEKLEAALSHTKLQEYKVTEENGELTIYAKGVPAHASTPHLGVNAAGVTFECLAEAGFEDDFVKFYNSHIGTACDGSGIGLKFADEYGDLTPVSYTHLRAHETTLHL
;
A
#
# COMPACT_ATOMS: atom_id res chain seq x y z
N TYR A 1 12.94 -16.18 5.31
CA TYR A 1 13.23 -17.51 4.82
C TYR A 1 12.90 -17.59 3.34
N CYS A 2 13.60 -18.45 2.60
CA CYS A 2 13.50 -18.55 1.15
C CYS A 2 13.80 -20.02 0.79
N GLY A 3 13.07 -20.54 -0.20
CA GLY A 3 13.31 -21.86 -0.76
C GLY A 3 13.46 -21.75 -2.29
N TYR A 4 13.98 -22.80 -2.93
CA TYR A 4 13.99 -22.84 -4.39
C TYR A 4 13.81 -24.26 -4.93
N ALA A 5 13.29 -24.32 -6.15
CA ALA A 5 13.30 -25.53 -6.99
C ALA A 5 14.22 -25.29 -8.19
N GLU A 6 14.99 -26.29 -8.58
CA GLU A 6 15.94 -26.15 -9.69
C GLU A 6 15.89 -27.36 -10.63
N MET A 7 16.11 -27.11 -11.91
CA MET A 7 16.27 -28.13 -12.95
C MET A 7 17.26 -27.65 -14.02
N GLY A 8 17.78 -28.59 -14.78
CA GLY A 8 18.79 -28.33 -15.81
C GLY A 8 20.21 -28.53 -15.30
N GLU A 9 21.18 -28.35 -16.20
CA GLU A 9 22.60 -28.55 -15.94
C GLU A 9 23.41 -27.37 -16.50
N GLY A 10 24.62 -27.16 -16.00
CA GLY A 10 25.54 -26.12 -16.43
C GLY A 10 25.88 -25.11 -15.35
N ASP A 11 26.75 -24.17 -15.68
CA ASP A 11 27.29 -23.19 -14.72
C ASP A 11 26.40 -21.94 -14.59
N GLU A 12 25.60 -21.64 -15.62
CA GLU A 12 24.71 -20.48 -15.62
C GLU A 12 23.35 -20.81 -15.02
N ILE A 13 22.83 -19.88 -14.22
CA ILE A 13 21.51 -19.98 -13.57
C ILE A 13 20.59 -18.90 -14.08
N VAL A 14 19.46 -19.30 -14.65
CA VAL A 14 18.34 -18.40 -14.99
C VAL A 14 17.37 -18.44 -13.80
N GLY A 15 17.20 -17.30 -13.13
CA GLY A 15 16.32 -17.17 -11.98
C GLY A 15 14.90 -16.79 -12.38
N ILE A 16 13.92 -17.38 -11.72
CA ILE A 16 12.53 -16.92 -11.67
C ILE A 16 12.27 -16.63 -10.20
N ALA A 17 12.07 -15.37 -9.84
CA ALA A 17 11.91 -14.97 -8.45
C ALA A 17 10.46 -14.56 -8.18
N GLY A 18 9.84 -15.17 -7.18
CA GLY A 18 8.51 -14.83 -6.72
C GLY A 18 8.38 -15.01 -5.20
N HIS A 19 7.19 -14.76 -4.65
CA HIS A 19 6.97 -14.82 -3.20
C HIS A 19 5.70 -15.59 -2.80
N LEU A 20 5.68 -16.08 -1.56
CA LEU A 20 4.58 -16.85 -0.99
C LEU A 20 3.82 -16.10 0.10
N ASP A 21 4.42 -15.05 0.66
CA ASP A 21 3.74 -14.17 1.59
C ASP A 21 2.70 -13.31 0.87
N ILE A 22 1.84 -12.68 1.65
CA ILE A 22 0.69 -11.91 1.16
C ILE A 22 0.49 -10.69 2.03
N VAL A 23 -0.04 -9.61 1.46
CA VAL A 23 -0.54 -8.47 2.24
C VAL A 23 -1.75 -8.87 3.10
N PRO A 24 -2.05 -8.16 4.19
CA PRO A 24 -3.29 -8.32 4.93
C PRO A 24 -4.52 -8.27 4.03
N VAL A 25 -5.50 -9.09 4.32
CA VAL A 25 -6.66 -9.26 3.43
C VAL A 25 -7.53 -8.02 3.28
N GLY A 26 -7.56 -7.13 4.28
CA GLY A 26 -8.46 -5.97 4.28
C GLY A 26 -9.92 -6.38 4.50
N GLY A 27 -10.85 -5.48 4.13
CA GLY A 27 -12.30 -5.71 4.19
C GLY A 27 -12.94 -5.93 2.82
N ASP A 28 -14.26 -6.10 2.82
CA ASP A 28 -15.14 -6.08 1.64
C ASP A 28 -14.86 -7.16 0.57
N TRP A 29 -14.47 -8.37 0.98
CA TRP A 29 -14.33 -9.51 0.09
C TRP A 29 -15.68 -10.14 -0.26
N THR A 30 -15.91 -10.39 -1.55
CA THR A 30 -17.10 -11.13 -2.03
C THR A 30 -17.01 -12.61 -1.66
N TYR A 31 -15.80 -13.18 -1.67
CA TYR A 31 -15.52 -14.57 -1.28
C TYR A 31 -14.54 -14.60 -0.12
N ASP A 32 -14.47 -15.71 0.61
CA ASP A 32 -13.47 -15.92 1.66
C ASP A 32 -12.05 -15.78 1.07
N PRO A 33 -11.26 -14.80 1.51
CA PRO A 33 -9.93 -14.54 0.95
C PRO A 33 -8.93 -15.69 1.16
N PHE A 34 -9.16 -16.55 2.15
CA PHE A 34 -8.28 -17.69 2.45
C PHE A 34 -8.76 -19.01 1.83
N LYS A 35 -9.84 -18.98 1.07
CA LYS A 35 -10.37 -20.13 0.37
C LYS A 35 -10.38 -19.90 -1.12
N LEU A 36 -9.61 -20.72 -1.87
CA LEU A 36 -9.65 -20.66 -3.32
C LEU A 36 -11.07 -20.93 -3.82
N THR A 37 -11.69 -19.95 -4.43
CA THR A 37 -13.02 -20.05 -5.01
C THR A 37 -12.92 -19.93 -6.53
N ARG A 38 -13.49 -20.89 -7.26
CA ARG A 38 -13.56 -20.86 -8.73
C ARG A 38 -14.98 -20.53 -9.17
N GLU A 39 -15.09 -19.54 -10.06
CA GLU A 39 -16.34 -19.19 -10.71
C GLU A 39 -16.07 -19.02 -12.22
N GLY A 40 -16.61 -19.93 -13.02
CA GLY A 40 -16.29 -19.99 -14.45
C GLY A 40 -14.80 -20.20 -14.71
N ASP A 41 -14.18 -19.26 -15.41
CA ASP A 41 -12.76 -19.26 -15.73
C ASP A 41 -11.91 -18.42 -14.78
N HIS A 42 -12.53 -17.87 -13.73
CA HIS A 42 -11.85 -17.06 -12.73
C HIS A 42 -11.62 -17.82 -11.43
N VAL A 43 -10.54 -17.51 -10.76
CA VAL A 43 -10.23 -17.96 -9.41
C VAL A 43 -10.04 -16.76 -8.48
N TYR A 44 -10.61 -16.83 -7.30
CA TYR A 44 -10.63 -15.77 -6.30
C TYR A 44 -9.98 -16.26 -5.01
N GLY A 45 -9.17 -15.41 -4.42
CA GLY A 45 -8.49 -15.62 -3.16
C GLY A 45 -7.29 -14.70 -3.01
N ARG A 46 -6.87 -14.41 -1.78
CA ARG A 46 -5.68 -13.61 -1.53
C ARG A 46 -4.44 -14.39 -1.99
N GLY A 47 -3.59 -13.77 -2.83
CA GLY A 47 -2.39 -14.37 -3.39
C GLY A 47 -2.61 -15.16 -4.69
N THR A 48 -3.80 -15.17 -5.28
CA THR A 48 -4.03 -15.84 -6.57
C THR A 48 -3.35 -15.13 -7.73
N THR A 49 -3.21 -13.82 -7.67
CA THR A 49 -2.51 -13.00 -8.68
C THR A 49 -1.12 -12.62 -8.19
N ASP A 50 -1.01 -12.23 -6.94
CA ASP A 50 0.17 -11.70 -6.28
C ASP A 50 0.50 -12.58 -5.06
N ASP A 51 1.49 -13.49 -5.13
CA ASP A 51 2.26 -13.94 -6.30
C ASP A 51 2.22 -15.48 -6.42
N LYS A 52 1.35 -16.18 -5.62
CA LYS A 52 1.27 -17.65 -5.59
C LYS A 52 0.83 -18.26 -6.92
N GLY A 53 -0.04 -17.58 -7.67
CA GLY A 53 -0.46 -18.01 -9.00
C GLY A 53 0.72 -18.07 -9.96
N PRO A 54 1.42 -16.95 -10.23
CA PRO A 54 2.61 -16.91 -11.08
C PRO A 54 3.72 -17.88 -10.65
N ILE A 55 3.96 -18.06 -9.35
CA ILE A 55 4.89 -19.10 -8.86
C ILE A 55 4.45 -20.51 -9.30
N LEU A 56 3.17 -20.82 -9.16
CA LEU A 56 2.66 -22.13 -9.57
C LEU A 56 2.72 -22.30 -11.08
N GLU A 57 2.45 -21.26 -11.86
CA GLU A 57 2.60 -21.28 -13.32
C GLU A 57 4.03 -21.58 -13.71
N ALA A 58 5.01 -20.90 -13.10
CA ALA A 58 6.44 -21.16 -13.33
C ALA A 58 6.83 -22.60 -12.94
N LEU A 59 6.37 -23.08 -11.77
CA LEU A 59 6.64 -24.45 -11.34
C LEU A 59 6.06 -25.50 -12.29
N TYR A 60 4.84 -25.28 -12.75
CA TYR A 60 4.19 -26.18 -13.74
C TYR A 60 4.88 -26.11 -15.11
N ALA A 61 5.34 -24.94 -15.55
CA ALA A 61 6.14 -24.81 -16.77
C ALA A 61 7.44 -25.63 -16.67
N MET A 62 8.17 -25.50 -15.54
CA MET A 62 9.36 -26.34 -15.28
C MET A 62 9.00 -27.82 -15.29
N LYS A 63 7.90 -28.22 -14.62
CA LYS A 63 7.42 -29.61 -14.63
C LYS A 63 7.12 -30.11 -16.04
N LEU A 64 6.44 -29.33 -16.86
CA LEU A 64 6.14 -29.70 -18.26
C LEU A 64 7.41 -29.92 -19.08
N LEU A 65 8.39 -29.04 -18.98
CA LEU A 65 9.68 -29.21 -19.65
C LEU A 65 10.36 -30.51 -19.23
N ARG A 66 10.38 -30.81 -17.95
CA ARG A 66 10.93 -32.07 -17.42
C ARG A 66 10.18 -33.28 -17.93
N ASP A 67 8.85 -33.28 -17.86
CA ASP A 67 7.99 -34.41 -18.21
C ASP A 67 8.05 -34.71 -19.74
N HIS A 68 8.33 -33.69 -20.54
CA HIS A 68 8.57 -33.83 -21.98
C HIS A 68 10.03 -34.12 -22.34
N GLY A 69 10.89 -34.31 -21.37
CA GLY A 69 12.30 -34.65 -21.59
C GLY A 69 13.13 -33.56 -22.23
N VAL A 70 12.72 -32.30 -22.12
CA VAL A 70 13.45 -31.15 -22.63
C VAL A 70 14.77 -31.00 -21.88
N LYS A 71 15.88 -31.07 -22.60
CA LYS A 71 17.21 -30.85 -22.04
C LYS A 71 17.53 -29.36 -22.06
N LEU A 72 17.75 -28.80 -20.90
CA LEU A 72 18.19 -27.43 -20.74
C LEU A 72 19.70 -27.36 -20.69
N ASN A 73 20.28 -26.35 -21.34
CA ASN A 73 21.72 -26.08 -21.34
C ASN A 73 22.14 -25.08 -20.27
N LYS A 74 21.20 -24.67 -19.40
CA LYS A 74 21.38 -23.84 -18.21
C LYS A 74 20.49 -24.37 -17.12
N ARG A 75 20.84 -24.06 -15.88
CA ARG A 75 19.97 -24.32 -14.72
C ARG A 75 18.86 -23.28 -14.69
N VAL A 76 17.63 -23.69 -14.46
CA VAL A 76 16.49 -22.82 -14.19
C VAL A 76 16.13 -22.97 -12.71
N ARG A 77 16.13 -21.88 -12.00
CA ARG A 77 15.88 -21.85 -10.55
C ARG A 77 14.67 -20.97 -10.25
N LEU A 78 13.59 -21.59 -9.78
CA LEU A 78 12.44 -20.91 -9.23
C LEU A 78 12.70 -20.63 -7.74
N ILE A 79 12.80 -19.37 -7.39
CA ILE A 79 13.04 -18.90 -6.03
C ILE A 79 11.70 -18.45 -5.43
N MET A 80 11.41 -18.92 -4.22
CA MET A 80 10.16 -18.65 -3.51
C MET A 80 10.50 -17.91 -2.21
N GLY A 81 10.34 -16.59 -2.23
CA GLY A 81 10.51 -15.71 -1.07
C GLY A 81 9.33 -15.79 -0.10
N CYS A 82 9.52 -15.36 1.14
CA CYS A 82 8.48 -15.34 2.17
C CYS A 82 8.46 -14.00 2.93
N ASN A 83 8.93 -12.92 2.33
CA ASN A 83 8.97 -11.59 2.93
C ASN A 83 9.11 -10.50 1.87
N GLU A 84 8.48 -10.67 0.71
CA GLU A 84 8.49 -9.65 -0.34
C GLU A 84 7.73 -8.41 0.12
N GLU A 85 6.50 -8.61 0.57
CA GLU A 85 5.53 -7.60 0.98
C GLU A 85 5.98 -6.69 2.15
N THR A 86 7.04 -7.06 2.82
CA THR A 86 7.56 -6.35 3.99
C THR A 86 9.08 -6.10 3.93
N GLY A 87 9.63 -5.95 2.70
CA GLY A 87 10.99 -5.46 2.45
C GLY A 87 12.00 -6.50 2.03
N SER A 88 11.58 -7.62 1.45
CA SER A 88 12.39 -8.60 0.72
C SER A 88 13.67 -9.10 1.43
N ARG A 89 13.65 -9.16 2.78
CA ARG A 89 14.81 -9.66 3.56
C ARG A 89 15.17 -11.11 3.26
N CYS A 90 14.20 -11.89 2.77
CA CYS A 90 14.41 -13.25 2.27
C CYS A 90 15.34 -13.25 1.06
N MET A 91 15.20 -12.33 0.13
CA MET A 91 16.07 -12.19 -1.05
C MET A 91 17.43 -11.62 -0.68
N ALA A 92 17.49 -10.67 0.25
CA ALA A 92 18.76 -10.18 0.78
C ALA A 92 19.59 -11.30 1.42
N HIS A 93 18.94 -12.23 2.14
CA HIS A 93 19.60 -13.42 2.67
C HIS A 93 19.99 -14.41 1.56
N TYR A 94 19.11 -14.69 0.61
CA TYR A 94 19.40 -15.56 -0.53
C TYR A 94 20.69 -15.11 -1.25
N ASN A 95 20.81 -13.82 -1.57
CA ASN A 95 21.97 -13.25 -2.23
C ASN A 95 23.28 -13.36 -1.45
N GLN A 96 23.23 -13.61 -0.13
CA GLN A 96 24.41 -13.82 0.70
C GLN A 96 24.89 -15.28 0.74
N VAL A 97 23.98 -16.24 0.55
CA VAL A 97 24.25 -17.66 0.80
C VAL A 97 24.11 -18.56 -0.43
N ALA A 98 23.46 -18.10 -1.49
CA ALA A 98 23.22 -18.87 -2.69
C ALA A 98 24.15 -18.42 -3.83
N GLU A 99 24.22 -19.27 -4.86
CA GLU A 99 24.94 -18.96 -6.10
C GLU A 99 24.30 -17.76 -6.81
N GLU A 100 25.13 -16.95 -7.45
CA GLU A 100 24.69 -15.80 -8.23
C GLU A 100 23.90 -16.23 -9.46
N LEU A 101 22.84 -15.48 -9.77
CA LEU A 101 22.04 -15.68 -10.98
C LEU A 101 22.71 -15.00 -12.17
N SER A 102 22.81 -15.69 -13.30
CA SER A 102 23.34 -15.11 -14.53
C SER A 102 22.37 -14.10 -15.15
N CYS A 103 21.07 -14.37 -15.05
CA CYS A 103 19.96 -13.52 -15.41
C CYS A 103 18.67 -14.05 -14.79
N GLY A 104 17.58 -13.30 -14.90
CA GLY A 104 16.29 -13.75 -14.39
C GLY A 104 15.18 -12.75 -14.64
N PHE A 105 14.00 -13.11 -14.17
CA PHE A 105 12.83 -12.25 -14.15
C PHE A 105 11.98 -12.56 -12.92
N THR A 106 11.12 -11.62 -12.57
CA THR A 106 10.03 -11.83 -11.61
C THR A 106 8.69 -11.83 -12.36
N PRO A 107 7.82 -12.82 -12.12
CA PRO A 107 6.49 -12.84 -12.73
C PRO A 107 5.48 -11.98 -11.96
N ASP A 108 5.91 -11.28 -10.95
CA ASP A 108 5.11 -10.46 -10.04
C ASP A 108 4.82 -9.07 -10.62
N ALA A 109 4.36 -9.02 -11.87
CA ALA A 109 4.05 -7.78 -12.56
C ALA A 109 3.17 -7.98 -13.80
N ASN A 110 2.71 -6.89 -14.39
CA ASN A 110 1.91 -6.91 -15.60
C ASN A 110 2.77 -7.15 -16.86
N PHE A 111 2.15 -7.78 -17.87
CA PHE A 111 2.75 -7.92 -19.20
C PHE A 111 2.74 -6.58 -19.97
N PRO A 112 3.65 -6.44 -20.99
CA PRO A 112 4.58 -7.46 -21.47
C PRO A 112 5.91 -7.54 -20.70
N CYS A 113 6.42 -6.45 -20.20
CA CYS A 113 7.67 -6.38 -19.43
C CYS A 113 7.79 -5.02 -18.76
N ILE A 114 7.99 -5.00 -17.48
CA ILE A 114 8.33 -3.79 -16.71
C ILE A 114 9.85 -3.74 -16.61
N HIS A 115 10.44 -2.67 -17.08
CA HIS A 115 11.89 -2.48 -17.10
C HIS A 115 12.38 -1.35 -16.19
N GLY A 116 11.46 -0.71 -15.45
CA GLY A 116 11.76 0.36 -14.51
C GLY A 116 10.67 0.47 -13.44
N GLU A 117 11.07 0.84 -12.25
CA GLU A 117 10.19 1.02 -11.10
C GLU A 117 10.45 2.37 -10.44
N LYS A 118 9.43 2.92 -9.80
CA LYS A 118 9.56 4.12 -8.97
C LYS A 118 10.20 3.75 -7.64
N GLY A 119 11.12 4.61 -7.16
CA GLY A 119 11.65 4.47 -5.81
C GLY A 119 10.58 4.70 -4.75
N GLN A 120 10.79 4.12 -3.58
CA GLN A 120 9.93 4.32 -2.40
C GLN A 120 10.68 5.16 -1.36
N LEU A 121 9.99 6.16 -0.82
CA LEU A 121 10.48 6.98 0.29
C LEU A 121 9.42 7.02 1.39
N GLY A 122 9.70 6.37 2.51
CA GLY A 122 8.88 6.44 3.72
C GLY A 122 9.37 7.56 4.63
N MET A 123 8.48 8.43 5.08
CA MET A 123 8.75 9.49 6.04
C MET A 123 7.76 9.44 7.19
N MET A 124 8.19 9.90 8.37
CA MET A 124 7.33 10.08 9.53
C MET A 124 7.39 11.54 9.99
N ALA A 125 6.23 12.17 10.10
CA ALA A 125 6.11 13.50 10.68
C ALA A 125 5.59 13.40 12.12
N TYR A 126 6.24 14.13 13.01
CA TYR A 126 5.89 14.18 14.44
C TYR A 126 5.50 15.60 14.84
N SER A 127 4.40 15.75 15.55
CA SER A 127 4.05 17.01 16.22
C SER A 127 4.03 16.83 17.73
N LYS A 128 4.56 17.83 18.44
CA LYS A 128 4.48 17.89 19.91
C LYS A 128 3.41 18.87 20.39
N ASN A 129 2.85 19.67 19.48
CA ASN A 129 1.92 20.77 19.77
C ASN A 129 0.64 20.58 18.97
N THR A 130 -0.04 19.46 19.16
CA THR A 130 -1.37 19.27 18.58
C THR A 130 -2.44 19.27 19.66
N ARG A 131 -3.61 19.79 19.31
CA ARG A 131 -4.83 19.76 20.12
C ARG A 131 -5.71 18.56 19.77
N ILE A 132 -5.32 17.77 18.76
CA ILE A 132 -5.99 16.51 18.42
C ILE A 132 -5.75 15.53 19.57
N LEU A 133 -6.83 15.09 20.22
CA LEU A 133 -6.77 14.18 21.37
C LEU A 133 -6.46 12.74 20.94
N SER A 134 -7.07 12.31 19.85
CA SER A 134 -6.72 11.05 19.19
C SER A 134 -7.04 11.08 17.71
N MET A 135 -6.29 10.33 16.92
CA MET A 135 -6.56 10.13 15.51
C MET A 135 -6.12 8.72 15.11
N ASN A 136 -7.01 7.96 14.52
CA ASN A 136 -6.74 6.63 14.04
C ASN A 136 -7.27 6.48 12.62
N GLY A 137 -6.40 6.09 11.70
CA GLY A 137 -6.76 5.87 10.31
C GLY A 137 -5.69 5.10 9.56
N GLY A 138 -6.09 4.41 8.48
CA GLY A 138 -5.21 3.56 7.70
C GLY A 138 -4.84 2.25 8.39
N PHE A 139 -4.57 1.22 7.60
CA PHE A 139 -4.25 -0.12 8.11
C PHE A 139 -2.89 -0.62 7.63
N VAL A 140 -2.49 -0.25 6.42
CA VAL A 140 -1.25 -0.74 5.76
C VAL A 140 -0.55 0.40 5.01
N SER A 141 0.76 0.29 4.87
CA SER A 141 1.60 1.35 4.28
C SER A 141 1.45 1.48 2.76
N ASN A 142 0.92 0.48 2.09
CA ASN A 142 0.71 0.47 0.64
C ASN A 142 -0.73 0.76 0.19
N ALA A 143 -1.61 1.14 1.12
CA ALA A 143 -2.97 1.56 0.82
C ALA A 143 -3.30 2.92 1.41
N MET A 144 -4.09 3.71 0.68
CA MET A 144 -4.60 5.00 1.13
C MET A 144 -5.46 4.83 2.39
N CYS A 145 -5.39 5.80 3.29
CA CYS A 145 -6.26 5.89 4.47
C CYS A 145 -7.71 6.12 4.03
N ASP A 146 -8.47 5.05 3.92
CA ASP A 146 -9.89 5.07 3.49
C ASP A 146 -10.86 5.30 4.64
N THR A 147 -10.44 5.08 5.88
CA THR A 147 -11.24 5.36 7.08
C THR A 147 -10.40 6.08 8.13
N CYS A 148 -10.99 7.07 8.77
CA CYS A 148 -10.33 7.83 9.83
C CYS A 148 -11.32 8.18 10.94
N THR A 149 -10.90 8.03 12.20
CA THR A 149 -11.62 8.53 13.37
C THR A 149 -10.72 9.50 14.11
N THR A 150 -11.20 10.72 14.30
CA THR A 150 -10.47 11.81 14.95
C THR A 150 -11.26 12.34 16.13
N VAL A 151 -10.60 12.55 17.26
CA VAL A 151 -11.19 13.15 18.47
C VAL A 151 -10.48 14.46 18.77
N ILE A 152 -11.25 15.52 18.95
CA ILE A 152 -10.76 16.87 19.28
C ILE A 152 -11.58 17.46 20.42
N PRO A 153 -11.08 18.49 21.15
CA PRO A 153 -11.89 19.22 22.10
C PRO A 153 -13.09 19.88 21.41
N ALA A 154 -14.26 19.85 22.03
CA ALA A 154 -15.42 20.60 21.57
C ALA A 154 -15.22 22.10 21.86
N GLU A 155 -15.62 22.93 20.88
CA GLU A 155 -15.61 24.38 20.96
C GLU A 155 -16.95 24.91 20.44
N ASP A 156 -17.28 26.15 20.83
CA ASP A 156 -18.51 26.79 20.37
C ASP A 156 -18.59 26.83 18.84
N ASP A 157 -19.74 26.43 18.29
CA ASP A 157 -20.05 26.38 16.86
C ASP A 157 -19.14 25.46 15.98
N LEU A 158 -18.16 24.77 16.57
CA LEU A 158 -17.20 23.96 15.80
C LEU A 158 -17.86 22.75 15.15
N LYS A 159 -18.82 22.14 15.85
CA LYS A 159 -19.56 20.98 15.32
C LYS A 159 -20.33 21.34 14.05
N GLU A 160 -21.10 22.43 14.07
CA GLU A 160 -21.90 22.90 12.95
C GLU A 160 -21.00 23.26 11.75
N LYS A 161 -19.88 23.92 12.01
CA LYS A 161 -18.89 24.29 10.98
C LYS A 161 -18.25 23.05 10.36
N LEU A 162 -17.91 22.05 11.17
CA LEU A 162 -17.36 20.76 10.70
C LEU A 162 -18.38 19.99 9.83
N GLU A 163 -19.63 19.89 10.29
CA GLU A 163 -20.69 19.25 9.54
C GLU A 163 -20.93 19.96 8.19
N ALA A 164 -20.88 21.28 8.18
CA ALA A 164 -20.98 22.07 6.96
C ALA A 164 -19.79 21.78 6.01
N ALA A 165 -18.55 21.81 6.49
CA ALA A 165 -17.36 21.50 5.69
C ALA A 165 -17.41 20.07 5.13
N LEU A 166 -17.73 19.09 5.96
CA LEU A 166 -17.80 17.67 5.57
C LEU A 166 -18.88 17.42 4.50
N SER A 167 -19.99 18.17 4.52
CA SER A 167 -21.12 17.99 3.58
C SER A 167 -20.75 18.25 2.11
N HIS A 168 -19.68 18.98 1.85
CA HIS A 168 -19.21 19.33 0.50
C HIS A 168 -18.04 18.47 0.01
N THR A 169 -17.63 17.45 0.78
CA THR A 169 -16.51 16.59 0.47
C THR A 169 -16.87 15.41 -0.44
N LYS A 170 -15.85 14.70 -0.90
CA LYS A 170 -16.00 13.42 -1.64
C LYS A 170 -16.02 12.18 -0.74
N LEU A 171 -16.18 12.36 0.57
CA LEU A 171 -16.32 11.24 1.49
C LEU A 171 -17.57 10.41 1.17
N GLN A 172 -17.48 9.10 1.30
CA GLN A 172 -18.64 8.21 1.15
C GLN A 172 -19.58 8.29 2.35
N GLU A 173 -19.00 8.49 3.54
CA GLU A 173 -19.73 8.61 4.80
C GLU A 173 -18.94 9.49 5.77
N TYR A 174 -19.65 10.26 6.56
CA TYR A 174 -19.07 10.94 7.73
C TYR A 174 -20.08 11.02 8.87
N LYS A 175 -19.57 11.18 10.08
CA LYS A 175 -20.37 11.37 11.28
C LYS A 175 -19.61 12.23 12.27
N VAL A 176 -20.29 13.24 12.85
CA VAL A 176 -19.74 14.04 13.96
C VAL A 176 -20.63 13.84 15.17
N THR A 177 -20.02 13.41 16.27
CA THR A 177 -20.71 13.22 17.56
C THR A 177 -20.01 14.03 18.63
N GLU A 178 -20.80 14.57 19.56
CA GLU A 178 -20.30 15.33 20.68
C GLU A 178 -20.66 14.61 21.98
N GLU A 179 -19.66 14.36 22.80
CA GLU A 179 -19.84 13.74 24.11
C GLU A 179 -18.75 14.21 25.07
N ASN A 180 -19.11 14.53 26.31
CA ASN A 180 -18.17 14.90 27.38
C ASN A 180 -17.20 16.05 27.06
N GLY A 181 -17.59 17.01 26.22
CA GLY A 181 -16.73 18.12 25.79
C GLY A 181 -15.73 17.76 24.69
N GLU A 182 -15.94 16.65 23.99
CA GLU A 182 -15.15 16.18 22.87
C GLU A 182 -16.01 16.00 21.63
N LEU A 183 -15.46 16.30 20.45
CA LEU A 183 -16.02 15.97 19.16
C LEU A 183 -15.29 14.75 18.59
N THR A 184 -16.05 13.72 18.25
CA THR A 184 -15.56 12.57 17.50
C THR A 184 -16.03 12.67 16.06
N ILE A 185 -15.09 12.68 15.13
CA ILE A 185 -15.29 12.77 13.70
C ILE A 185 -14.93 11.42 13.10
N TYR A 186 -15.89 10.74 12.51
CA TYR A 186 -15.69 9.56 11.68
C TYR A 186 -15.77 9.99 10.23
N ALA A 187 -14.82 9.55 9.40
CA ALA A 187 -14.76 9.82 7.98
C ALA A 187 -14.45 8.53 7.21
N LYS A 188 -15.20 8.27 6.13
CA LYS A 188 -14.98 7.17 5.19
C LYS A 188 -14.79 7.72 3.79
N GLY A 189 -13.60 7.52 3.23
CA GLY A 189 -13.22 7.87 1.86
C GLY A 189 -13.36 6.67 0.91
N VAL A 190 -12.44 6.61 -0.06
CA VAL A 190 -12.40 5.54 -1.08
C VAL A 190 -11.01 4.91 -1.06
N PRO A 191 -10.89 3.59 -0.87
CA PRO A 191 -9.59 2.94 -0.88
C PRO A 191 -8.92 3.04 -2.26
N ALA A 192 -7.58 3.14 -2.25
CA ALA A 192 -6.75 3.04 -3.43
C ALA A 192 -5.37 2.51 -3.05
N HIS A 193 -4.68 1.90 -4.00
CA HIS A 193 -3.28 1.53 -3.80
C HIS A 193 -2.41 2.78 -3.70
N ALA A 194 -1.35 2.74 -2.89
CA ALA A 194 -0.47 3.90 -2.67
C ALA A 194 0.21 4.41 -3.94
N SER A 195 0.41 3.57 -4.95
CA SER A 195 0.96 3.96 -6.25
C SER A 195 -0.03 4.68 -7.17
N THR A 196 -1.33 4.59 -6.88
CA THR A 196 -2.42 5.20 -7.67
C THR A 196 -3.39 5.99 -6.79
N PRO A 197 -2.90 6.91 -5.93
CA PRO A 197 -3.71 7.57 -4.91
C PRO A 197 -4.82 8.46 -5.51
N HIS A 198 -4.68 8.88 -6.76
CA HIS A 198 -5.68 9.68 -7.49
C HIS A 198 -7.00 8.92 -7.75
N LEU A 199 -7.01 7.61 -7.59
CA LEU A 199 -8.22 6.78 -7.71
C LEU A 199 -9.01 6.69 -6.40
N GLY A 200 -8.44 7.15 -5.30
CA GLY A 200 -9.05 7.09 -3.98
C GLY A 200 -9.44 8.43 -3.40
N VAL A 201 -9.97 8.40 -2.18
CA VAL A 201 -10.26 9.56 -1.34
C VAL A 201 -9.67 9.32 0.05
N ASN A 202 -8.67 10.10 0.41
CA ASN A 202 -8.00 9.98 1.71
C ASN A 202 -8.87 10.59 2.82
N ALA A 203 -9.44 9.74 3.66
CA ALA A 203 -10.33 10.16 4.74
C ALA A 203 -9.63 11.07 5.76
N ALA A 204 -8.38 10.79 6.09
CA ALA A 204 -7.61 11.61 7.01
C ALA A 204 -7.27 12.99 6.42
N GLY A 205 -6.84 13.02 5.16
CA GLY A 205 -6.54 14.27 4.45
C GLY A 205 -7.76 15.19 4.38
N VAL A 206 -8.90 14.63 3.98
CA VAL A 206 -10.17 15.38 3.96
C VAL A 206 -10.56 15.87 5.36
N THR A 207 -10.34 15.06 6.40
CA THR A 207 -10.62 15.49 7.78
C THR A 207 -9.75 16.69 8.17
N PHE A 208 -8.46 16.72 7.81
CA PHE A 208 -7.59 17.87 8.09
C PHE A 208 -8.01 19.13 7.33
N GLU A 209 -8.46 18.98 6.08
CA GLU A 209 -9.02 20.14 5.32
C GLU A 209 -10.27 20.68 6.02
N CYS A 210 -11.21 19.82 6.39
CA CYS A 210 -12.44 20.24 7.07
C CYS A 210 -12.17 20.87 8.46
N LEU A 211 -11.18 20.35 9.22
CA LEU A 211 -10.77 20.95 10.49
C LEU A 211 -10.26 22.38 10.28
N ALA A 212 -9.44 22.61 9.27
CA ALA A 212 -8.93 23.95 8.96
C ALA A 212 -10.06 24.89 8.48
N GLU A 213 -10.95 24.41 7.62
CA GLU A 213 -12.11 25.19 7.12
C GLU A 213 -13.08 25.56 8.25
N ALA A 214 -13.30 24.64 9.20
CA ALA A 214 -14.10 24.88 10.37
C ALA A 214 -13.46 25.86 11.38
N GLY A 215 -12.18 26.21 11.17
CA GLY A 215 -11.44 27.12 12.02
C GLY A 215 -10.81 26.47 13.27
N PHE A 216 -10.61 25.15 13.25
CA PHE A 216 -9.88 24.48 14.33
C PHE A 216 -8.40 24.87 14.29
N GLU A 217 -7.99 25.69 15.25
CA GLU A 217 -6.64 26.23 15.35
C GLU A 217 -5.68 25.19 15.94
N ASP A 218 -4.90 24.54 15.08
CA ASP A 218 -3.94 23.50 15.43
C ASP A 218 -2.71 23.55 14.52
N ASP A 219 -1.51 23.48 15.09
CA ASP A 219 -0.26 23.60 14.33
C ASP A 219 -0.04 22.41 13.37
N PHE A 220 -0.47 21.21 13.76
CA PHE A 220 -0.34 20.04 12.92
C PHE A 220 -1.33 20.06 11.74
N VAL A 221 -2.58 20.49 11.99
CA VAL A 221 -3.58 20.70 10.93
C VAL A 221 -3.09 21.75 9.92
N LYS A 222 -2.51 22.87 10.39
CA LYS A 222 -1.92 23.90 9.53
C LYS A 222 -0.75 23.35 8.72
N PHE A 223 0.17 22.63 9.36
CA PHE A 223 1.32 22.00 8.68
C PHE A 223 0.84 21.02 7.60
N TYR A 224 -0.08 20.13 7.95
CA TYR A 224 -0.62 19.15 7.02
C TYR A 224 -1.19 19.84 5.76
N ASN A 225 -2.11 20.77 5.95
CA ASN A 225 -2.80 21.43 4.84
C ASN A 225 -1.86 22.30 3.99
N SER A 226 -0.83 22.92 4.58
CA SER A 226 0.10 23.78 3.85
C SER A 226 1.18 23.03 3.09
N HIS A 227 1.58 21.82 3.55
CA HIS A 227 2.70 21.09 2.96
C HIS A 227 2.28 19.79 2.28
N ILE A 228 1.23 19.17 2.75
CA ILE A 228 0.81 17.84 2.33
C ILE A 228 -0.50 17.92 1.54
N GLY A 229 -1.59 18.27 2.21
CA GLY A 229 -2.91 18.41 1.60
C GLY A 229 -3.45 17.11 1.03
N THR A 230 -4.35 17.23 0.07
CA THR A 230 -5.01 16.11 -0.61
C THR A 230 -4.53 15.90 -2.06
N ALA A 231 -3.50 16.66 -2.51
CA ALA A 231 -3.06 16.66 -3.91
C ALA A 231 -2.42 15.34 -4.38
N CYS A 232 -1.90 14.51 -3.47
CA CYS A 232 -1.32 13.20 -3.75
C CYS A 232 -0.20 13.17 -4.81
N ASP A 233 0.44 14.30 -5.11
CA ASP A 233 1.47 14.44 -6.14
C ASP A 233 2.83 14.98 -5.63
N GLY A 234 2.95 15.17 -4.32
CA GLY A 234 4.16 15.70 -3.69
C GLY A 234 4.43 17.19 -3.90
N SER A 235 3.54 17.93 -4.56
CA SER A 235 3.73 19.36 -4.86
C SER A 235 3.87 20.20 -3.59
N GLY A 236 3.12 19.91 -2.56
CA GLY A 236 3.15 20.65 -1.29
C GLY A 236 4.49 20.57 -0.54
N ILE A 237 5.27 19.51 -0.74
CA ILE A 237 6.61 19.33 -0.15
C ILE A 237 7.75 19.46 -1.16
N GLY A 238 7.44 19.95 -2.38
CA GLY A 238 8.44 20.18 -3.43
C GLY A 238 9.00 18.90 -4.06
N LEU A 239 8.31 17.78 -3.95
CA LEU A 239 8.71 16.47 -4.49
C LEU A 239 7.88 16.04 -5.71
N LYS A 240 7.22 16.96 -6.39
CA LYS A 240 6.55 16.66 -7.66
C LYS A 240 7.58 16.55 -8.77
N PHE A 241 7.79 15.33 -9.23
CA PHE A 241 8.69 15.02 -10.34
C PHE A 241 7.94 14.28 -11.44
N ALA A 242 8.36 14.50 -12.67
CA ALA A 242 7.89 13.77 -13.84
C ALA A 242 9.05 13.58 -14.81
N ASP A 243 8.98 12.52 -15.62
CA ASP A 243 9.88 12.26 -16.73
C ASP A 243 9.09 11.91 -18.00
N GLU A 244 9.77 11.36 -19.00
CA GLU A 244 9.17 10.93 -20.27
C GLU A 244 8.12 9.79 -20.11
N TYR A 245 8.09 9.11 -18.96
CA TYR A 245 7.12 8.05 -18.63
C TYR A 245 5.94 8.55 -17.79
N GLY A 246 5.95 9.82 -17.39
CA GLY A 246 4.88 10.46 -16.63
C GLY A 246 5.27 10.87 -15.20
N ASP A 247 4.26 11.01 -14.34
CA ASP A 247 4.47 11.44 -12.95
C ASP A 247 5.18 10.37 -12.13
N LEU A 248 6.32 10.76 -11.49
CA LEU A 248 7.16 9.88 -10.68
C LEU A 248 6.78 9.87 -9.19
N THR A 249 5.97 10.83 -8.74
CA THR A 249 5.71 11.03 -7.32
C THR A 249 4.23 10.82 -6.98
N PRO A 250 3.73 9.60 -6.84
CA PRO A 250 2.49 9.37 -6.11
C PRO A 250 2.74 9.50 -4.61
N VAL A 251 1.94 10.30 -3.91
CA VAL A 251 2.02 10.47 -2.46
C VAL A 251 0.75 9.92 -1.83
N SER A 252 0.91 8.95 -0.98
CA SER A 252 -0.19 8.37 -0.20
C SER A 252 0.11 8.48 1.29
N TYR A 253 -0.88 8.90 2.05
CA TYR A 253 -0.82 8.96 3.52
C TYR A 253 -1.59 7.79 4.07
N THR A 254 -0.89 6.88 4.73
CA THR A 254 -1.40 5.54 4.95
C THR A 254 -1.68 5.22 6.41
N HIS A 255 -1.03 5.92 7.37
CA HIS A 255 -1.18 5.62 8.79
C HIS A 255 -1.17 6.89 9.65
N LEU A 256 -2.16 6.99 10.52
CA LEU A 256 -2.25 8.04 11.53
C LEU A 256 -2.53 7.42 12.90
N ARG A 257 -1.69 7.72 13.86
CA ARG A 257 -1.94 7.43 15.28
C ARG A 257 -1.64 8.67 16.12
N ALA A 258 -2.62 9.14 16.85
CA ALA A 258 -2.44 10.17 17.86
C ALA A 258 -2.71 9.59 19.25
N HIS A 259 -1.70 9.09 19.86
CA HIS A 259 -1.31 9.18 21.27
C HIS A 259 0.20 9.44 21.35
N GLU A 260 0.84 9.26 20.23
CA GLU A 260 2.16 9.72 19.86
C GLU A 260 1.93 10.16 18.42
N THR A 261 1.83 11.46 18.17
CA THR A 261 1.45 12.02 16.88
C THR A 261 2.45 11.61 15.80
N THR A 262 2.23 10.43 15.24
CA THR A 262 3.09 9.85 14.20
C THR A 262 2.29 9.72 12.92
N LEU A 263 2.70 10.44 11.90
CA LEU A 263 2.22 10.28 10.53
C LEU A 263 3.24 9.41 9.78
N HIS A 264 2.84 8.27 9.27
CA HIS A 264 3.60 7.52 8.29
C HIS A 264 3.25 8.08 6.90
N LEU A 265 4.24 8.65 6.23
CA LEU A 265 4.17 9.17 4.87
C LEU A 265 4.68 8.15 3.88
#